data_39d5d8b37904c68453d462899034f5ba
#
_entry.id   39d5d8b37904c68453d462899034f5ba
#
_cell.length_a   1.000
_cell.length_b   1.000
_cell.length_c   1.000
_cell.angle_alpha   90.00
_cell.angle_beta   90.00
_cell.angle_gamma   90.00
#
_symmetry.space_group_name_H-M   'P 1'
#
loop_
_entity.id
_entity.type
_entity.pdbx_description
1 polymer ?
#
loop_
_entity_poly.entity_id
_entity_poly.type
_entity_poly.pdbx_seq_one_letter_code
_entity_poly.pdbx_strand_id
1 'polypeptide(L)'
;MIPAEIPLQETLRFLERSLPSAPLRILEVGAGNGAVALALADRGYDVTAIDESEGPPDAPGSARVRWIEADFLHHEEEGRYAAVIFTRSLHHMASAEGAIGRAAALLEPGGLLIGEEFAYDRVTLPTARWYYDLELLLVEAGVLAPSGEETVEGNPLGRWRREHAHDPPLLTGHALLAAAREQFEIAAADEAPYLYRNFCERLEESDRGGRVARTILGLESRLLRERDLTAAGLRIVGKKTG
;
A
#
# COMPACT_ATOMS: atom_id res chain seq x y z
N MET A 1 -20.05 0.11 7.39
CA MET A 1 -18.67 0.19 6.85
C MET A 1 -18.77 0.02 5.35
N ILE A 2 -18.40 1.07 4.64
CA ILE A 2 -18.41 1.14 3.17
C ILE A 2 -17.14 0.54 2.57
N PRO A 3 -17.10 0.23 1.26
CA PRO A 3 -15.93 -0.37 0.62
C PRO A 3 -14.64 0.41 0.81
N ALA A 4 -14.66 1.73 0.66
CA ALA A 4 -13.48 2.60 0.75
C ALA A 4 -12.78 2.56 2.14
N GLU A 5 -13.51 2.24 3.21
CA GLU A 5 -12.95 2.17 4.57
C GLU A 5 -12.13 0.89 4.82
N ILE A 6 -12.39 -0.18 4.07
CA ILE A 6 -11.80 -1.50 4.32
C ILE A 6 -10.30 -1.51 4.06
N PRO A 7 -9.78 -0.98 2.94
CA PRO A 7 -8.34 -0.89 2.70
C PRO A 7 -7.59 -0.13 3.79
N LEU A 8 -8.12 1.03 4.21
CA LEU A 8 -7.53 1.82 5.29
C LEU A 8 -7.45 1.03 6.60
N GLN A 9 -8.53 0.34 6.98
CA GLN A 9 -8.54 -0.45 8.21
C GLN A 9 -7.53 -1.60 8.18
N GLU A 10 -7.35 -2.29 7.04
CA GLU A 10 -6.35 -3.35 6.91
C GLU A 10 -4.92 -2.79 6.99
N THR A 11 -4.65 -1.63 6.37
CA THR A 11 -3.38 -0.92 6.50
C THR A 11 -3.13 -0.54 7.97
N LEU A 12 -4.10 0.08 8.65
CA LEU A 12 -3.96 0.47 10.06
C LEU A 12 -3.72 -0.73 10.99
N ARG A 13 -4.40 -1.86 10.78
CA ARG A 13 -4.14 -3.10 11.54
C ARG A 13 -2.72 -3.63 11.33
N PHE A 14 -2.17 -3.48 10.15
CA PHE A 14 -0.76 -3.82 9.89
C PHE A 14 0.18 -2.87 10.62
N LEU A 15 -0.05 -1.56 10.51
CA LEU A 15 0.76 -0.54 11.17
C LEU A 15 0.72 -0.67 12.70
N GLU A 16 -0.45 -0.88 13.29
CA GLU A 16 -0.63 -1.08 14.74
C GLU A 16 0.16 -2.28 15.31
N ARG A 17 0.37 -3.32 14.49
CA ARG A 17 1.19 -4.49 14.88
C ARG A 17 2.68 -4.28 14.68
N SER A 18 3.04 -3.34 13.80
CA SER A 18 4.44 -3.10 13.40
C SER A 18 5.07 -1.94 14.15
N LEU A 19 4.27 -0.92 14.52
CA LEU A 19 4.72 0.26 15.23
C LEU A 19 4.79 0.03 16.73
N PRO A 20 5.81 0.58 17.41
CA PRO A 20 5.77 0.73 18.87
C PRO A 20 4.66 1.70 19.28
N SER A 21 4.29 1.68 20.57
CA SER A 21 3.24 2.55 21.11
C SER A 21 3.59 4.03 20.98
N ALA A 22 2.57 4.84 20.67
CA ALA A 22 2.69 6.31 20.71
C ALA A 22 3.05 6.82 22.14
N PRO A 23 3.66 8.03 22.27
CA PRO A 23 3.97 8.97 21.18
C PRO A 23 5.33 8.68 20.52
N LEU A 24 5.36 8.72 19.20
CA LEU A 24 6.58 8.58 18.38
C LEU A 24 6.49 9.49 17.16
N ARG A 25 7.62 10.00 16.68
CA ARG A 25 7.70 10.72 15.41
C ARG A 25 7.74 9.76 14.24
N ILE A 26 6.81 9.94 13.32
CA ILE A 26 6.62 9.10 12.15
C ILE A 26 6.64 9.97 10.90
N LEU A 27 7.33 9.51 9.86
CA LEU A 27 7.24 10.05 8.50
C LEU A 27 6.43 9.09 7.62
N GLU A 28 5.32 9.55 7.08
CA GLU A 28 4.61 8.87 6.00
C GLU A 28 5.03 9.46 4.66
N VAL A 29 5.47 8.60 3.72
CA VAL A 29 5.95 8.99 2.40
C VAL A 29 4.97 8.55 1.32
N GLY A 30 4.55 9.49 0.47
CA GLY A 30 3.48 9.30 -0.48
C GLY A 30 2.12 9.19 0.22
N ALA A 31 1.81 10.21 1.04
CA ALA A 31 0.64 10.22 1.91
C ALA A 31 -0.70 10.35 1.15
N GLY A 32 -0.66 10.83 -0.11
CA GLY A 32 -1.83 10.99 -0.96
C GLY A 32 -2.93 11.83 -0.29
N ASN A 33 -4.12 11.26 -0.12
CA ASN A 33 -5.23 11.92 0.55
C ASN A 33 -5.08 12.02 2.09
N GLY A 34 -3.99 11.56 2.65
CA GLY A 34 -3.67 11.69 4.06
C GLY A 34 -4.44 10.80 5.04
N ALA A 35 -5.22 9.86 4.54
CA ALA A 35 -6.09 9.04 5.40
C ALA A 35 -5.32 8.25 6.47
N VAL A 36 -4.13 7.73 6.14
CA VAL A 36 -3.26 7.01 7.08
C VAL A 36 -2.60 7.97 8.06
N ALA A 37 -2.04 9.12 7.57
CA ALA A 37 -1.44 10.15 8.42
C ALA A 37 -2.42 10.65 9.49
N LEU A 38 -3.64 11.01 9.07
CA LEU A 38 -4.69 11.47 9.98
C LEU A 38 -5.05 10.40 11.01
N ALA A 39 -5.22 9.16 10.58
CA ALA A 39 -5.57 8.06 11.46
C ALA A 39 -4.46 7.72 12.48
N LEU A 40 -3.19 7.87 12.10
CA LEU A 40 -2.04 7.73 13.02
C LEU A 40 -1.95 8.90 14.01
N ALA A 41 -2.18 10.14 13.55
CA ALA A 41 -2.24 11.31 14.42
C ALA A 41 -3.38 11.19 15.46
N ASP A 42 -4.54 10.66 15.08
CA ASP A 42 -5.65 10.36 16.00
C ASP A 42 -5.29 9.33 17.07
N ARG A 43 -4.31 8.47 16.80
CA ARG A 43 -3.76 7.49 17.74
C ARG A 43 -2.62 8.05 18.62
N GLY A 44 -2.30 9.33 18.47
CA GLY A 44 -1.33 10.03 19.29
C GLY A 44 0.11 10.00 18.78
N TYR A 45 0.34 9.58 17.51
CA TYR A 45 1.64 9.72 16.88
C TYR A 45 1.89 11.16 16.42
N ASP A 46 3.15 11.60 16.44
CA ASP A 46 3.62 12.86 15.85
C ASP A 46 3.95 12.60 14.38
N VAL A 47 3.01 12.95 13.50
CA VAL A 47 3.08 12.54 12.09
C VAL A 47 3.52 13.69 11.20
N THR A 48 4.58 13.45 10.43
CA THR A 48 4.91 14.22 9.23
C THR A 48 4.48 13.40 8.02
N ALA A 49 3.79 14.02 7.07
CA ALA A 49 3.32 13.42 5.83
C ALA A 49 3.92 14.18 4.64
N ILE A 50 4.60 13.48 3.74
CA ILE A 50 5.17 14.05 2.52
C ILE A 50 4.54 13.42 1.29
N ASP A 51 4.14 14.24 0.32
CA ASP A 51 3.59 13.85 -0.98
C ASP A 51 3.90 14.94 -2.01
N GLU A 52 3.92 14.58 -3.30
CA GLU A 52 4.07 15.56 -4.39
C GLU A 52 2.81 16.40 -4.58
N SER A 53 1.68 15.96 -4.08
CA SER A 53 0.41 16.70 -4.05
C SER A 53 0.21 17.40 -2.72
N GLU A 54 -0.55 18.49 -2.75
CA GLU A 54 -0.96 19.20 -1.54
C GLU A 54 -1.80 18.27 -0.64
N GLY A 55 -1.44 18.20 0.64
CA GLY A 55 -2.21 17.43 1.63
C GLY A 55 -3.63 17.97 1.81
N PRO A 56 -4.53 17.28 2.52
CA PRO A 56 -5.93 17.67 2.68
C PRO A 56 -6.08 18.83 3.71
N PRO A 57 -6.01 20.12 3.30
CA PRO A 57 -5.95 21.25 4.25
C PRO A 57 -7.22 21.37 5.09
N ASP A 58 -8.36 20.99 4.54
CA ASP A 58 -9.68 21.11 5.16
C ASP A 58 -10.16 19.83 5.86
N ALA A 59 -9.34 18.74 5.87
CA ALA A 59 -9.75 17.51 6.53
C ALA A 59 -9.79 17.70 8.07
N PRO A 60 -10.81 17.16 8.77
CA PRO A 60 -10.82 17.14 10.22
C PRO A 60 -9.55 16.51 10.79
N GLY A 61 -8.84 17.24 11.66
CA GLY A 61 -7.59 16.76 12.25
C GLY A 61 -6.32 17.06 11.46
N SER A 62 -6.40 17.66 10.26
CA SER A 62 -5.22 18.00 9.44
C SER A 62 -4.19 18.87 10.18
N ALA A 63 -4.63 19.75 11.09
CA ALA A 63 -3.75 20.58 11.91
C ALA A 63 -2.85 19.79 12.89
N ARG A 64 -3.09 18.48 13.05
CA ARG A 64 -2.27 17.58 13.89
C ARG A 64 -1.19 16.83 13.09
N VAL A 65 -1.15 17.03 11.78
CA VAL A 65 -0.17 16.44 10.89
C VAL A 65 0.66 17.55 10.26
N ARG A 66 1.98 17.39 10.23
CA ARG A 66 2.85 18.26 9.46
C ARG A 66 2.85 17.82 8.01
N TRP A 67 2.21 18.60 7.14
CA TRP A 67 2.16 18.34 5.70
C TRP A 67 3.34 18.97 4.98
N ILE A 68 3.93 18.22 4.06
CA ILE A 68 5.03 18.66 3.19
C ILE A 68 4.65 18.29 1.75
N GLU A 69 4.46 19.30 0.90
CA GLU A 69 4.31 19.13 -0.54
C GLU A 69 5.70 19.14 -1.18
N ALA A 70 6.21 17.98 -1.52
CA ALA A 70 7.52 17.83 -2.15
C ALA A 70 7.75 16.41 -2.68
N ASP A 71 8.67 16.28 -3.65
CA ASP A 71 9.27 15.01 -4.03
C ASP A 71 10.17 14.51 -2.89
N PHE A 72 9.83 13.37 -2.34
CA PHE A 72 10.56 12.74 -1.23
C PHE A 72 12.05 12.52 -1.55
N LEU A 73 12.39 12.18 -2.78
CA LEU A 73 13.79 11.90 -3.16
C LEU A 73 14.66 13.16 -3.14
N HIS A 74 14.09 14.33 -3.33
CA HIS A 74 14.81 15.61 -3.48
C HIS A 74 14.58 16.59 -2.32
N HIS A 75 13.58 16.38 -1.47
CA HIS A 75 13.25 17.25 -0.35
C HIS A 75 14.31 17.14 0.77
N GLU A 76 14.87 18.26 1.21
CA GLU A 76 15.76 18.32 2.38
C GLU A 76 14.93 18.29 3.66
N GLU A 77 14.95 17.19 4.36
CA GLU A 77 14.31 16.97 5.66
C GLU A 77 15.41 16.67 6.69
N GLU A 78 15.47 17.50 7.74
CA GLU A 78 16.49 17.38 8.82
C GLU A 78 15.98 16.54 10.01
N GLY A 79 14.74 16.13 9.97
CA GLY A 79 14.09 15.37 11.05
C GLY A 79 14.73 14.00 11.28
N ARG A 80 14.59 13.52 12.53
CA ARG A 80 14.83 12.12 12.87
C ARG A 80 13.50 11.48 13.25
N TYR A 81 13.25 10.29 12.76
CA TYR A 81 12.00 9.59 12.91
C TYR A 81 12.22 8.22 13.54
N ALA A 82 11.29 7.80 14.40
CA ALA A 82 11.26 6.44 14.93
C ALA A 82 10.77 5.43 13.88
N ALA A 83 9.95 5.89 12.92
CA ALA A 83 9.54 5.08 11.77
C ALA A 83 9.39 5.94 10.50
N VAL A 84 9.75 5.35 9.36
CA VAL A 84 9.41 5.83 8.02
C VAL A 84 8.49 4.79 7.38
N ILE A 85 7.34 5.26 6.89
CA ILE A 85 6.25 4.41 6.43
C ILE A 85 5.98 4.71 4.95
N PHE A 86 5.86 3.65 4.16
CA PHE A 86 5.38 3.68 2.79
C PHE A 86 4.11 2.84 2.69
N THR A 87 3.00 3.47 2.33
CA THR A 87 1.73 2.76 2.13
C THR A 87 1.27 2.89 0.69
N ARG A 88 1.64 1.94 -0.15
CA ARG A 88 1.33 1.92 -1.58
C ARG A 88 1.94 3.09 -2.36
N SER A 89 3.12 3.52 -1.97
CA SER A 89 3.81 4.68 -2.54
C SER A 89 5.20 4.34 -3.06
N LEU A 90 5.92 3.43 -2.42
CA LEU A 90 7.30 3.11 -2.77
C LEU A 90 7.43 2.52 -4.18
N HIS A 91 6.44 1.74 -4.64
CA HIS A 91 6.46 1.17 -6.00
C HIS A 91 6.28 2.20 -7.12
N HIS A 92 5.87 3.43 -6.82
CA HIS A 92 5.81 4.55 -7.75
C HIS A 92 7.09 5.40 -7.77
N MET A 93 8.01 5.20 -6.83
CA MET A 93 9.24 6.00 -6.76
C MET A 93 10.17 5.72 -7.94
N ALA A 94 10.98 6.71 -8.29
CA ALA A 94 11.94 6.59 -9.40
C ALA A 94 13.08 5.60 -9.09
N SER A 95 13.41 5.37 -7.81
CA SER A 95 14.46 4.46 -7.37
C SER A 95 14.12 3.85 -6.00
N ALA A 96 14.12 2.52 -5.92
CA ALA A 96 13.97 1.80 -4.66
C ALA A 96 15.15 2.08 -3.72
N GLU A 97 16.37 1.99 -4.24
CA GLU A 97 17.62 2.22 -3.50
C GLU A 97 17.68 3.66 -2.97
N GLY A 98 17.30 4.64 -3.82
CA GLY A 98 17.26 6.05 -3.45
C GLY A 98 16.25 6.32 -2.33
N ALA A 99 15.02 5.83 -2.47
CA ALA A 99 13.98 6.03 -1.46
C ALA A 99 14.29 5.31 -0.14
N ILE A 100 14.74 4.07 -0.20
CA ILE A 100 15.10 3.27 0.97
C ILE A 100 16.35 3.85 1.67
N GLY A 101 17.38 4.26 0.91
CA GLY A 101 18.57 4.91 1.46
C GLY A 101 18.25 6.23 2.15
N ARG A 102 17.35 7.04 1.55
CA ARG A 102 16.88 8.27 2.18
C ARG A 102 16.07 7.99 3.46
N ALA A 103 15.17 7.01 3.43
CA ALA A 103 14.45 6.59 4.63
C ALA A 103 15.41 6.17 5.75
N ALA A 104 16.45 5.39 5.41
CA ALA A 104 17.49 5.00 6.37
C ALA A 104 18.24 6.21 6.94
N ALA A 105 18.53 7.24 6.13
CA ALA A 105 19.20 8.47 6.59
C ALA A 105 18.34 9.27 7.58
N LEU A 106 17.01 9.28 7.40
CA LEU A 106 16.06 10.01 8.25
C LEU A 106 15.66 9.26 9.53
N LEU A 107 15.92 7.96 9.61
CA LEU A 107 15.60 7.16 10.78
C LEU A 107 16.61 7.35 11.92
N GLU A 108 16.10 7.30 13.13
CA GLU A 108 16.91 7.14 14.35
C GLU A 108 17.67 5.81 14.35
N PRO A 109 18.76 5.66 15.11
CA PRO A 109 19.34 4.34 15.35
C PRO A 109 18.29 3.36 15.91
N GLY A 110 18.13 2.20 15.28
CA GLY A 110 17.09 1.22 15.65
C GLY A 110 15.67 1.58 15.18
N GLY A 111 15.49 2.67 14.42
CA GLY A 111 14.21 3.07 13.84
C GLY A 111 13.72 2.08 12.76
N LEU A 112 12.45 2.16 12.42
CA LEU A 112 11.75 1.18 11.57
C LEU A 112 11.46 1.73 10.18
N LEU A 113 11.76 0.93 9.17
CA LEU A 113 11.16 1.02 7.84
C LEU A 113 9.93 0.12 7.81
N ILE A 114 8.77 0.67 7.43
CA ILE A 114 7.54 -0.10 7.31
C ILE A 114 6.95 0.14 5.91
N GLY A 115 6.75 -0.92 5.14
CA GLY A 115 6.17 -0.87 3.80
C GLY A 115 4.94 -1.75 3.67
N GLU A 116 3.87 -1.25 3.05
CA GLU A 116 2.76 -2.05 2.53
C GLU A 116 2.60 -1.70 1.05
N GLU A 117 3.04 -2.62 0.16
CA GLU A 117 3.30 -2.31 -1.24
C GLU A 117 2.63 -3.26 -2.22
N PHE A 118 2.45 -2.79 -3.44
CA PHE A 118 1.95 -3.55 -4.55
C PHE A 118 3.10 -4.26 -5.28
N ALA A 119 3.16 -5.58 -5.17
CA ALA A 119 4.11 -6.45 -5.86
C ALA A 119 3.46 -7.05 -7.11
N TYR A 120 3.09 -6.21 -8.07
CA TYR A 120 2.36 -6.58 -9.29
C TYR A 120 3.08 -7.65 -10.12
N ASP A 121 4.40 -7.68 -10.05
CA ASP A 121 5.29 -8.64 -10.72
C ASP A 121 5.12 -10.07 -10.22
N ARG A 122 4.58 -10.27 -9.02
CA ARG A 122 4.35 -11.59 -8.41
C ARG A 122 3.09 -12.28 -8.89
N VAL A 123 2.20 -11.57 -9.58
CA VAL A 123 0.94 -12.14 -10.05
C VAL A 123 1.18 -13.25 -11.06
N THR A 124 0.66 -14.44 -10.75
CA THR A 124 0.74 -15.64 -11.60
C THR A 124 -0.52 -15.83 -12.42
N LEU A 125 -0.50 -16.78 -13.36
CA LEU A 125 -1.68 -17.08 -14.17
C LEU A 125 -2.91 -17.51 -13.32
N PRO A 126 -2.80 -18.36 -12.30
CA PRO A 126 -3.93 -18.66 -11.40
C PRO A 126 -4.48 -17.42 -10.72
N THR A 127 -3.62 -16.52 -10.20
CA THR A 127 -4.03 -15.29 -9.55
C THR A 127 -4.73 -14.33 -10.51
N ALA A 128 -4.15 -14.10 -11.71
CA ALA A 128 -4.76 -13.25 -12.72
C ALA A 128 -6.11 -13.80 -13.19
N ARG A 129 -6.22 -15.12 -13.38
CA ARG A 129 -7.48 -15.78 -13.75
C ARG A 129 -8.54 -15.56 -12.66
N TRP A 130 -8.23 -15.85 -11.41
CA TRP A 130 -9.14 -15.62 -10.29
C TRP A 130 -9.64 -14.18 -10.24
N TYR A 131 -8.73 -13.21 -10.42
CA TYR A 131 -9.06 -11.79 -10.39
C TYR A 131 -10.07 -11.41 -11.48
N TYR A 132 -9.79 -11.77 -12.74
CA TYR A 132 -10.66 -11.41 -13.86
C TYR A 132 -11.97 -12.21 -13.90
N ASP A 133 -11.95 -13.48 -13.49
CA ASP A 133 -13.17 -14.29 -13.38
C ASP A 133 -14.12 -13.71 -12.32
N LEU A 134 -13.55 -13.27 -11.16
CA LEU A 134 -14.31 -12.61 -10.12
C LEU A 134 -14.82 -11.23 -10.57
N GLU A 135 -13.99 -10.45 -11.27
CA GLU A 135 -14.39 -9.17 -11.86
C GLU A 135 -15.62 -9.36 -12.76
N LEU A 136 -15.52 -10.26 -13.73
CA LEU A 136 -16.59 -10.57 -14.66
C LEU A 136 -17.88 -10.97 -13.91
N LEU A 137 -17.78 -11.89 -12.96
CA LEU A 137 -18.93 -12.33 -12.17
C LEU A 137 -19.62 -11.17 -11.46
N LEU A 138 -18.85 -10.28 -10.83
CA LEU A 138 -19.40 -9.15 -10.07
C LEU A 138 -20.00 -8.08 -10.98
N VAL A 139 -19.44 -7.85 -12.16
CA VAL A 139 -19.99 -6.94 -13.16
C VAL A 139 -21.31 -7.49 -13.72
N GLU A 140 -21.37 -8.76 -14.12
CA GLU A 140 -22.58 -9.40 -14.63
C GLU A 140 -23.69 -9.49 -13.57
N ALA A 141 -23.30 -9.62 -12.28
CA ALA A 141 -24.25 -9.58 -11.17
C ALA A 141 -24.74 -8.14 -10.83
N GLY A 142 -24.26 -7.12 -11.54
CA GLY A 142 -24.60 -5.71 -11.28
C GLY A 142 -24.13 -5.20 -9.92
N VAL A 143 -23.05 -5.76 -9.38
CA VAL A 143 -22.49 -5.40 -8.05
C VAL A 143 -21.25 -4.52 -8.19
N LEU A 144 -20.51 -4.68 -9.29
CA LEU A 144 -19.30 -3.94 -9.59
C LEU A 144 -19.48 -3.09 -10.85
N ALA A 145 -19.00 -1.85 -10.82
CA ALA A 145 -18.94 -1.04 -12.03
C ALA A 145 -17.93 -1.62 -13.03
N PRO A 146 -18.23 -1.65 -14.35
CA PRO A 146 -17.24 -2.07 -15.37
C PRO A 146 -15.96 -1.23 -15.29
N SER A 147 -14.82 -1.83 -15.61
CA SER A 147 -13.53 -1.12 -15.65
C SER A 147 -13.40 -0.13 -16.82
N GLY A 148 -14.31 -0.19 -17.78
CA GLY A 148 -14.23 0.59 -19.02
C GLY A 148 -13.23 0.04 -20.04
N GLU A 149 -12.45 -0.96 -19.69
CA GLU A 149 -11.55 -1.66 -20.61
C GLU A 149 -12.29 -2.78 -21.32
N GLU A 150 -12.08 -2.87 -22.64
CA GLU A 150 -12.62 -4.00 -23.43
C GLU A 150 -12.07 -5.31 -22.87
N THR A 151 -12.99 -6.28 -22.69
CA THR A 151 -12.61 -7.67 -22.41
C THR A 151 -11.85 -8.22 -23.61
N VAL A 152 -10.54 -8.04 -23.61
CA VAL A 152 -9.68 -8.59 -24.65
C VAL A 152 -9.63 -10.10 -24.45
N GLU A 153 -10.18 -10.86 -25.40
CA GLU A 153 -9.98 -12.31 -25.46
C GLU A 153 -8.48 -12.62 -25.38
N GLY A 154 -8.07 -13.40 -24.42
CA GLY A 154 -6.67 -13.76 -24.28
C GLY A 154 -6.29 -14.32 -22.91
N ASN A 155 -5.00 -14.58 -22.76
CA ASN A 155 -4.44 -15.09 -21.52
C ASN A 155 -4.58 -14.03 -20.39
N PRO A 156 -5.24 -14.32 -19.25
CA PRO A 156 -5.39 -13.40 -18.12
C PRO A 156 -4.08 -12.78 -17.63
N LEU A 157 -3.00 -13.55 -17.56
CA LEU A 157 -1.69 -13.03 -17.18
C LEU A 157 -1.12 -12.04 -18.22
N GLY A 158 -1.42 -12.26 -19.51
CA GLY A 158 -1.06 -11.32 -20.57
C GLY A 158 -1.84 -10.01 -20.46
N ARG A 159 -3.13 -10.06 -20.10
CA ARG A 159 -3.95 -8.89 -19.79
C ARG A 159 -3.36 -8.13 -18.59
N TRP A 160 -3.11 -8.83 -17.47
CA TRP A 160 -2.48 -8.26 -16.27
C TRP A 160 -1.20 -7.49 -16.57
N ARG A 161 -0.29 -8.09 -17.34
CA ARG A 161 0.98 -7.46 -17.71
C ARG A 161 0.82 -6.20 -18.55
N ARG A 162 -0.18 -6.16 -19.43
CA ARG A 162 -0.46 -4.95 -20.25
C ARG A 162 -1.04 -3.83 -19.38
N GLU A 163 -1.99 -4.12 -18.50
CA GLU A 163 -2.61 -3.15 -17.60
C GLU A 163 -1.61 -2.53 -16.62
N HIS A 164 -0.54 -3.27 -16.29
CA HIS A 164 0.52 -2.82 -15.38
C HIS A 164 1.84 -2.45 -16.09
N ALA A 165 1.79 -2.25 -17.41
CA ALA A 165 2.93 -1.75 -18.19
C ALA A 165 2.94 -0.21 -18.16
N HIS A 166 3.37 0.37 -17.04
CA HIS A 166 3.46 1.82 -16.85
C HIS A 166 4.72 2.40 -17.52
N ASP A 167 4.70 3.71 -17.84
CA ASP A 167 5.86 4.48 -18.28
C ASP A 167 5.92 5.78 -17.43
N PRO A 168 6.90 5.92 -16.54
CA PRO A 168 7.94 4.95 -16.17
C PRO A 168 7.38 3.67 -15.50
N PRO A 169 8.10 2.52 -15.59
CA PRO A 169 7.65 1.27 -15.00
C PRO A 169 7.60 1.34 -13.47
N LEU A 170 6.60 0.69 -12.87
CA LEU A 170 6.53 0.53 -11.42
C LEU A 170 7.71 -0.32 -10.91
N LEU A 171 8.18 -0.02 -9.70
CA LEU A 171 9.17 -0.86 -9.03
C LEU A 171 8.57 -2.20 -8.63
N THR A 172 9.28 -3.29 -8.90
CA THR A 172 8.84 -4.64 -8.58
C THR A 172 8.95 -4.94 -7.08
N GLY A 173 8.09 -5.82 -6.57
CA GLY A 173 8.19 -6.27 -5.18
C GLY A 173 9.56 -6.90 -4.85
N HIS A 174 10.20 -7.53 -5.86
CA HIS A 174 11.57 -8.02 -5.72
C HIS A 174 12.58 -6.89 -5.51
N ALA A 175 12.52 -5.84 -6.31
CA ALA A 175 13.43 -4.68 -6.19
C ALA A 175 13.25 -3.97 -4.84
N LEU A 176 12.01 -3.77 -4.40
CA LEU A 176 11.71 -3.14 -3.11
C LEU A 176 12.32 -3.93 -1.95
N LEU A 177 12.13 -5.25 -1.93
CA LEU A 177 12.67 -6.09 -0.87
C LEU A 177 14.19 -6.20 -0.93
N ALA A 178 14.79 -6.22 -2.12
CA ALA A 178 16.24 -6.23 -2.29
C ALA A 178 16.86 -4.96 -1.72
N ALA A 179 16.37 -3.78 -2.11
CA ALA A 179 16.84 -2.50 -1.59
C ALA A 179 16.68 -2.39 -0.06
N ALA A 180 15.55 -2.86 0.49
CA ALA A 180 15.35 -2.88 1.93
C ALA A 180 16.39 -3.74 2.66
N ARG A 181 16.75 -4.91 2.13
CA ARG A 181 17.75 -5.83 2.72
C ARG A 181 19.16 -5.26 2.75
N GLU A 182 19.48 -4.33 1.87
CA GLU A 182 20.81 -3.69 1.84
C GLU A 182 21.00 -2.69 2.98
N GLN A 183 19.92 -2.09 3.48
CA GLN A 183 19.96 -1.01 4.46
C GLN A 183 19.42 -1.40 5.84
N PHE A 184 18.64 -2.48 5.92
CA PHE A 184 17.88 -2.85 7.11
C PHE A 184 18.02 -4.33 7.45
N GLU A 185 18.02 -4.63 8.74
CA GLU A 185 17.72 -5.97 9.24
C GLU A 185 16.22 -6.22 9.06
N ILE A 186 15.84 -7.14 8.17
CA ILE A 186 14.44 -7.42 7.87
C ILE A 186 13.84 -8.29 8.97
N ALA A 187 12.96 -7.69 9.77
CA ALA A 187 12.21 -8.36 10.82
C ALA A 187 11.01 -9.14 10.27
N ALA A 188 10.36 -8.63 9.22
CA ALA A 188 9.29 -9.32 8.52
C ALA A 188 9.26 -8.92 7.03
N ALA A 189 8.92 -9.89 6.16
CA ALA A 189 8.67 -9.70 4.74
C ALA A 189 7.54 -10.64 4.33
N ASP A 190 6.30 -10.20 4.58
CA ASP A 190 5.11 -11.04 4.50
C ASP A 190 4.34 -10.79 3.20
N GLU A 191 3.80 -11.86 2.64
CA GLU A 191 2.78 -11.80 1.62
C GLU A 191 1.43 -11.35 2.22
N ALA A 192 0.72 -10.47 1.49
CA ALA A 192 -0.55 -9.92 1.95
C ALA A 192 -1.60 -9.88 0.84
N PRO A 193 -2.90 -9.97 1.16
CA PRO A 193 -3.94 -9.70 0.20
C PRO A 193 -3.85 -8.24 -0.27
N TYR A 194 -4.05 -8.02 -1.57
CA TYR A 194 -3.98 -6.70 -2.18
C TYR A 194 -5.08 -6.47 -3.22
N LEU A 195 -5.41 -7.48 -4.02
CA LEU A 195 -6.29 -7.35 -5.18
C LEU A 195 -7.72 -6.94 -4.81
N TYR A 196 -8.17 -7.27 -3.59
CA TYR A 196 -9.48 -6.82 -3.07
C TYR A 196 -9.62 -5.29 -3.10
N ARG A 197 -8.52 -4.52 -3.05
CA ARG A 197 -8.52 -3.05 -3.04
C ARG A 197 -9.08 -2.50 -4.35
N ASN A 198 -8.70 -3.09 -5.49
CA ASN A 198 -9.19 -2.69 -6.81
C ASN A 198 -10.71 -2.87 -6.96
N PHE A 199 -11.27 -3.87 -6.27
CA PHE A 199 -12.72 -4.04 -6.19
C PHE A 199 -13.37 -2.99 -5.28
N CYS A 200 -12.73 -2.64 -4.15
CA CYS A 200 -13.26 -1.64 -3.23
C CYS A 200 -13.47 -0.27 -3.91
N GLU A 201 -12.64 0.11 -4.85
CA GLU A 201 -12.72 1.38 -5.58
C GLU A 201 -13.92 1.46 -6.54
N ARG A 202 -14.48 0.31 -6.92
CA ARG A 202 -15.52 0.18 -7.94
C ARG A 202 -16.86 -0.36 -7.40
N LEU A 203 -16.89 -0.80 -6.16
CA LEU A 203 -18.10 -1.24 -5.49
C LEU A 203 -18.93 -0.04 -5.06
N GLU A 204 -20.26 -0.20 -5.03
CA GLU A 204 -21.18 0.82 -4.52
C GLU A 204 -20.83 1.19 -3.08
N GLU A 205 -20.75 2.49 -2.79
CA GLU A 205 -20.53 3.07 -1.45
C GLU A 205 -21.76 2.84 -0.54
N SER A 206 -21.96 1.59 -0.14
CA SER A 206 -23.08 1.12 0.66
C SER A 206 -22.69 0.00 1.62
N ASP A 207 -23.55 -0.30 2.58
CA ASP A 207 -23.35 -1.47 3.46
C ASP A 207 -23.32 -2.80 2.69
N ARG A 208 -24.04 -2.88 1.55
CA ARG A 208 -23.99 -4.05 0.66
C ARG A 208 -22.61 -4.15 0.02
N GLY A 209 -22.12 -3.06 -0.58
CA GLY A 209 -20.79 -3.01 -1.16
C GLY A 209 -19.71 -3.36 -0.14
N GLY A 210 -19.81 -2.81 1.07
CA GLY A 210 -18.89 -3.14 2.17
C GLY A 210 -18.93 -4.62 2.59
N ARG A 211 -20.08 -5.30 2.55
CA ARG A 211 -20.14 -6.76 2.78
C ARG A 211 -19.45 -7.54 1.66
N VAL A 212 -19.69 -7.14 0.40
CA VAL A 212 -19.03 -7.75 -0.76
C VAL A 212 -17.51 -7.58 -0.66
N ALA A 213 -17.03 -6.38 -0.40
CA ALA A 213 -15.60 -6.09 -0.25
C ALA A 213 -14.94 -6.97 0.84
N ARG A 214 -15.56 -7.09 2.00
CA ARG A 214 -15.06 -8.00 3.06
C ARG A 214 -15.07 -9.47 2.65
N THR A 215 -16.06 -9.88 1.88
CA THR A 215 -16.11 -11.25 1.34
C THR A 215 -14.97 -11.49 0.37
N ILE A 216 -14.68 -10.55 -0.53
CA ILE A 216 -13.55 -10.64 -1.46
C ILE A 216 -12.22 -10.71 -0.71
N LEU A 217 -12.00 -9.83 0.27
CA LEU A 217 -10.81 -9.86 1.13
C LEU A 217 -10.68 -11.21 1.86
N GLY A 218 -11.78 -11.75 2.36
CA GLY A 218 -11.79 -13.06 3.02
C GLY A 218 -11.46 -14.21 2.08
N LEU A 219 -11.98 -14.17 0.86
CA LEU A 219 -11.67 -15.16 -0.19
C LEU A 219 -10.20 -15.09 -0.62
N GLU A 220 -9.69 -13.89 -0.95
CA GLU A 220 -8.28 -13.71 -1.30
C GLU A 220 -7.38 -14.20 -0.17
N SER A 221 -7.63 -13.76 1.06
CA SER A 221 -6.85 -14.17 2.24
C SER A 221 -6.85 -15.69 2.46
N ARG A 222 -7.95 -16.39 2.20
CA ARG A 222 -8.04 -17.84 2.31
C ARG A 222 -7.22 -18.51 1.23
N LEU A 223 -7.40 -18.13 -0.04
CA LEU A 223 -6.71 -18.73 -1.19
C LEU A 223 -5.20 -18.53 -1.12
N LEU A 224 -4.75 -17.40 -0.57
CA LEU A 224 -3.32 -17.17 -0.28
C LEU A 224 -2.79 -18.15 0.78
N ARG A 225 -3.53 -18.36 1.88
CA ARG A 225 -3.12 -19.33 2.91
C ARG A 225 -3.11 -20.79 2.41
N GLU A 226 -4.03 -21.14 1.51
CA GLU A 226 -4.11 -22.43 0.85
C GLU A 226 -3.06 -22.60 -0.26
N ARG A 227 -2.35 -21.50 -0.62
CA ARG A 227 -1.37 -21.42 -1.71
C ARG A 227 -1.94 -21.66 -3.11
N ASP A 228 -3.23 -21.43 -3.27
CA ASP A 228 -3.91 -21.48 -4.57
C ASP A 228 -3.63 -20.22 -5.40
N LEU A 229 -3.34 -19.10 -4.72
CA LEU A 229 -2.93 -17.84 -5.32
C LEU A 229 -1.55 -17.40 -4.82
N THR A 230 -0.90 -16.55 -5.63
CA THR A 230 0.29 -15.79 -5.22
C THR A 230 -0.13 -14.38 -4.85
N ALA A 231 0.38 -13.86 -3.74
CA ALA A 231 0.04 -12.54 -3.25
C ALA A 231 0.60 -11.42 -4.14
N ALA A 232 -0.24 -10.44 -4.44
CA ALA A 232 0.17 -9.18 -5.06
C ALA A 232 0.55 -8.11 -4.02
N GLY A 233 0.31 -8.35 -2.74
CA GLY A 233 0.71 -7.47 -1.65
C GLY A 233 1.99 -7.94 -0.98
N LEU A 234 2.83 -6.98 -0.60
CA LEU A 234 4.08 -7.18 0.13
C LEU A 234 4.10 -6.26 1.36
N ARG A 235 4.29 -6.83 2.55
CA ARG A 235 4.50 -6.08 3.79
C ARG A 235 5.93 -6.27 4.26
N ILE A 236 6.63 -5.16 4.48
CA ILE A 236 8.04 -5.15 4.89
C ILE A 236 8.13 -4.43 6.24
N VAL A 237 8.84 -5.02 7.19
CA VAL A 237 9.27 -4.37 8.42
C VAL A 237 10.76 -4.57 8.54
N GLY A 238 11.52 -3.50 8.44
CA GLY A 238 12.97 -3.48 8.56
C GLY A 238 13.41 -2.61 9.73
N LYS A 239 14.43 -3.04 10.46
CA LYS A 239 15.04 -2.28 11.55
C LYS A 239 16.37 -1.72 11.09
N LYS A 240 16.60 -0.42 11.27
CA LYS A 240 17.88 0.22 10.98
C LYS A 240 18.94 -0.35 11.92
N THR A 241 19.99 -0.94 11.36
CA THR A 241 21.20 -1.29 12.10
C THR A 241 21.94 -0.02 12.48
N GLY A 242 22.49 0.04 13.70
CA GLY A 242 23.20 1.21 14.21
C GLY A 242 24.51 1.50 13.48
#